data_02d331dad5bf9f2e9d811c3bda7026c5
#
_entry.id   02d331dad5bf9f2e9d811c3bda7026c5
#
_cell.length_a   1.000
_cell.length_b   1.000
_cell.length_c   1.000
_cell.angle_alpha   90.00
_cell.angle_beta   90.00
_cell.angle_gamma   90.00
#
_symmetry.space_group_name_H-M   'P 1'
#
loop_
_entity.id
_entity.type
_entity.pdbx_description
1 polymer ?
#
loop_
_entity_poly.entity_id
_entity_poly.type
_entity_poly.pdbx_seq_one_letter_code
_entity_poly.pdbx_strand_id
1 'polypeptide(L)'
;MTLFYDNRMLAERAFIVCACAARLSCYMENGKYSAEMREIMTVELISVGTEILLGNIVNTNAAWLSEQCARLGLSCYYQSVVGDNAVRLKEQIQQALNRSDIVILTGGLGPTTDDLTKETAAQLMGKGLVMDMHSLERVEAYFKARRIEMTENNKKQALCPEGAMVLDNDNGTAPGLILEENGKRMILLPGPPNELHPLFEQQVKPYLQKLSPEIFYSRTVKLCGIGESKAAAMIQDMIDAQTNPTIAPYAKTGEVHLRVTARAKDEQEGKKLVKPVIRELKKRFGEMVYTTKEERTLEEAVVKLLKKNKMSITCAESCTGGLLAGRIVNVAGASSVFRTGYVTYANQAKRRLLGVKKSTLREFGAVSTQTAKEMA
;
A
#
# COMPACT_ATOMS: atom_id res chain seq x y z
N MET A 1 3.10 -47.00 7.22
CA MET A 1 2.07 -45.95 7.22
C MET A 1 2.28 -45.11 5.99
N THR A 2 1.62 -45.47 4.89
CA THR A 2 1.86 -45.00 3.53
C THR A 2 0.97 -43.79 3.27
N LEU A 3 1.57 -42.62 3.07
CA LEU A 3 0.86 -41.42 2.70
C LEU A 3 0.53 -41.47 1.20
N PHE A 4 -0.74 -41.63 0.86
CA PHE A 4 -1.25 -41.38 -0.48
C PHE A 4 -1.37 -39.88 -0.70
N TYR A 5 -0.54 -39.32 -1.54
CA TYR A 5 -0.72 -37.98 -2.10
C TYR A 5 -1.73 -38.05 -3.24
N ASP A 6 -2.83 -37.32 -3.10
CA ASP A 6 -3.91 -37.24 -4.08
C ASP A 6 -3.47 -36.45 -5.31
N ASN A 7 -3.28 -37.13 -6.43
CA ASN A 7 -2.87 -36.60 -7.71
C ASN A 7 -3.93 -35.67 -8.39
N ARG A 8 -5.10 -35.50 -7.80
CA ARG A 8 -6.16 -34.62 -8.36
C ARG A 8 -5.83 -33.12 -8.27
N MET A 9 -5.12 -32.70 -7.21
CA MET A 9 -4.75 -31.28 -7.05
C MET A 9 -3.70 -30.79 -8.05
N LEU A 10 -2.87 -31.68 -8.60
CA LEU A 10 -1.89 -31.32 -9.63
C LEU A 10 -2.51 -31.19 -11.02
N ALA A 11 -3.55 -31.98 -11.31
CA ALA A 11 -4.28 -31.90 -12.57
C ALA A 11 -5.13 -30.61 -12.69
N GLU A 12 -5.75 -30.14 -11.62
CA GLU A 12 -6.52 -28.88 -11.63
C GLU A 12 -5.64 -27.64 -11.80
N ARG A 13 -4.44 -27.64 -11.19
CA ARG A 13 -3.46 -26.53 -11.39
C ARG A 13 -2.88 -26.51 -12.81
N ALA A 14 -2.67 -27.65 -13.43
CA ALA A 14 -2.24 -27.76 -14.83
C ALA A 14 -3.34 -27.27 -15.79
N PHE A 15 -4.63 -27.51 -15.48
CA PHE A 15 -5.76 -27.08 -16.29
C PHE A 15 -5.95 -25.56 -16.28
N ILE A 16 -5.71 -24.88 -15.15
CA ILE A 16 -5.80 -23.42 -15.04
C ILE A 16 -4.67 -22.75 -15.81
N VAL A 17 -3.46 -23.29 -15.80
CA VAL A 17 -2.32 -22.75 -16.57
C VAL A 17 -2.54 -22.98 -18.08
N CYS A 18 -3.08 -24.13 -18.50
CA CYS A 18 -3.42 -24.39 -19.91
C CYS A 18 -4.58 -23.51 -20.42
N ALA A 19 -5.59 -23.24 -19.58
CA ALA A 19 -6.72 -22.38 -19.97
C ALA A 19 -6.30 -20.92 -20.16
N CYS A 20 -5.33 -20.41 -19.37
CA CYS A 20 -4.74 -19.08 -19.58
C CYS A 20 -3.88 -19.03 -20.84
N ALA A 21 -3.08 -20.05 -21.11
CA ALA A 21 -2.24 -20.14 -22.29
C ALA A 21 -3.09 -20.29 -23.59
N ALA A 22 -4.16 -21.10 -23.57
CA ALA A 22 -5.08 -21.25 -24.68
C ALA A 22 -5.89 -19.98 -24.96
N ARG A 23 -6.25 -19.19 -23.93
CA ARG A 23 -6.88 -17.86 -24.13
C ARG A 23 -5.92 -16.84 -24.75
N LEU A 24 -4.64 -16.85 -24.39
CA LEU A 24 -3.63 -16.01 -25.04
C LEU A 24 -3.41 -16.42 -26.51
N SER A 25 -3.38 -17.72 -26.83
CA SER A 25 -3.24 -18.20 -28.21
C SER A 25 -4.44 -17.85 -29.09
N CYS A 26 -5.67 -17.96 -28.59
CA CYS A 26 -6.89 -17.58 -29.29
C CYS A 26 -7.02 -16.05 -29.52
N TYR A 27 -6.33 -15.24 -28.72
CA TYR A 27 -6.25 -13.78 -28.89
C TYR A 27 -5.26 -13.36 -29.99
N MET A 28 -4.30 -14.23 -30.33
CA MET A 28 -3.28 -13.94 -31.35
C MET A 28 -3.71 -14.31 -32.78
N GLU A 29 -4.76 -15.13 -32.96
CA GLU A 29 -5.20 -15.62 -34.27
C GLU A 29 -6.23 -14.72 -35.00
N ASN A 30 -6.87 -13.80 -34.30
CA ASN A 30 -7.80 -12.84 -34.92
C ASN A 30 -7.13 -11.48 -35.16
N GLY A 31 -6.30 -11.39 -36.17
CA GLY A 31 -5.54 -10.20 -36.58
C GLY A 31 -6.36 -8.96 -36.96
N LYS A 32 -7.19 -8.47 -36.05
CA LYS A 32 -7.88 -7.18 -36.12
C LYS A 32 -7.95 -6.50 -34.75
N TYR A 33 -6.81 -6.27 -34.13
CA TYR A 33 -6.68 -5.21 -33.14
C TYR A 33 -5.61 -4.25 -33.64
N SER A 34 -6.08 -3.16 -34.24
CA SER A 34 -5.28 -2.02 -34.65
C SER A 34 -4.51 -1.42 -33.45
N ALA A 35 -3.26 -1.21 -33.64
CA ALA A 35 -2.29 -0.19 -33.23
C ALA A 35 -2.67 0.84 -32.15
N GLU A 36 -3.31 0.46 -31.01
CA GLU A 36 -3.55 1.35 -29.86
C GLU A 36 -3.46 0.68 -28.48
N MET A 37 -2.90 -0.52 -28.39
CA MET A 37 -2.41 -0.98 -27.08
C MET A 37 -1.04 -0.33 -26.84
N ARG A 38 -1.05 0.90 -26.33
CA ARG A 38 0.16 1.45 -25.71
C ARG A 38 0.53 0.51 -24.56
N GLU A 39 1.76 0.00 -24.59
CA GLU A 39 2.28 -0.88 -23.54
C GLU A 39 2.13 -0.18 -22.19
N ILE A 40 1.49 -0.87 -21.25
CA ILE A 40 1.39 -0.39 -19.86
C ILE A 40 2.80 -0.38 -19.30
N MET A 41 3.29 0.79 -18.89
CA MET A 41 4.64 0.91 -18.32
C MET A 41 4.73 0.12 -17.02
N THR A 42 5.77 -0.70 -16.94
CA THR A 42 6.05 -1.55 -15.79
C THR A 42 7.07 -0.89 -14.87
N VAL A 43 6.81 -0.99 -13.56
CA VAL A 43 7.68 -0.46 -12.50
C VAL A 43 8.12 -1.59 -11.60
N GLU A 44 9.38 -1.60 -11.21
CA GLU A 44 9.91 -2.45 -10.14
C GLU A 44 10.48 -1.61 -9.00
N LEU A 45 10.21 -2.01 -7.76
CA LEU A 45 10.68 -1.33 -6.57
C LEU A 45 11.83 -2.13 -5.93
N ILE A 46 12.94 -1.47 -5.64
CA ILE A 46 14.08 -2.07 -4.93
C ILE A 46 14.36 -1.22 -3.69
N SER A 47 14.19 -1.82 -2.52
CA SER A 47 14.57 -1.19 -1.26
C SER A 47 15.97 -1.63 -0.86
N VAL A 48 16.86 -0.68 -0.63
CA VAL A 48 18.26 -0.91 -0.27
C VAL A 48 18.43 -0.57 1.21
N GLY A 49 18.86 -1.54 1.99
CA GLY A 49 19.11 -1.38 3.42
C GLY A 49 19.14 -2.73 4.14
N THR A 50 20.23 -2.98 4.84
CA THR A 50 20.43 -4.21 5.62
C THR A 50 19.45 -4.28 6.80
N GLU A 51 19.07 -3.15 7.39
CA GLU A 51 18.10 -3.04 8.49
C GLU A 51 16.70 -3.53 8.12
N ILE A 52 16.32 -3.41 6.83
CA ILE A 52 15.05 -3.92 6.32
C ILE A 52 15.09 -5.46 6.26
N LEU A 53 16.21 -6.03 5.78
CA LEU A 53 16.41 -7.49 5.71
C LEU A 53 16.46 -8.13 7.11
N LEU A 54 17.03 -7.45 8.09
CA LEU A 54 17.09 -7.91 9.48
C LEU A 54 15.76 -7.75 10.22
N GLY A 55 14.76 -7.11 9.62
CA GLY A 55 13.46 -6.88 10.25
C GLY A 55 13.49 -5.80 11.35
N ASN A 56 14.53 -4.98 11.41
CA ASN A 56 14.64 -3.89 12.38
C ASN A 56 13.63 -2.78 12.10
N ILE A 57 13.26 -2.60 10.83
CA ILE A 57 12.24 -1.65 10.39
C ILE A 57 11.30 -2.31 9.40
N VAL A 58 10.05 -1.81 9.36
CA VAL A 58 9.05 -2.21 8.36
C VAL A 58 9.24 -1.41 7.09
N ASN A 59 9.25 -2.08 5.94
CA ASN A 59 9.36 -1.44 4.63
C ASN A 59 8.06 -0.70 4.23
N THR A 60 7.83 0.45 4.84
CA THR A 60 6.65 1.28 4.55
C THR A 60 6.77 2.02 3.23
N ASN A 61 7.99 2.32 2.77
CA ASN A 61 8.25 3.00 1.51
C ASN A 61 7.76 2.20 0.31
N ALA A 62 8.06 0.89 0.27
CA ALA A 62 7.61 0.04 -0.84
C ALA A 62 6.08 -0.01 -0.93
N ALA A 63 5.38 -0.14 0.19
CA ALA A 63 3.92 -0.12 0.23
C ALA A 63 3.35 1.21 -0.28
N TRP A 64 3.91 2.34 0.18
CA TRP A 64 3.48 3.67 -0.23
C TRP A 64 3.78 3.95 -1.72
N LEU A 65 4.99 3.64 -2.19
CA LEU A 65 5.36 3.80 -3.61
C LEU A 65 4.49 2.95 -4.53
N SER A 66 4.18 1.70 -4.15
CA SER A 66 3.28 0.86 -4.93
C SER A 66 1.90 1.48 -5.08
N GLU A 67 1.38 2.08 -4.03
CA GLU A 67 0.11 2.81 -4.08
C GLU A 67 0.20 4.02 -5.02
N GLN A 68 1.29 4.80 -4.95
CA GLN A 68 1.48 5.96 -5.83
C GLN A 68 1.64 5.52 -7.30
N CYS A 69 2.44 4.49 -7.58
CA CYS A 69 2.59 3.94 -8.93
C CYS A 69 1.24 3.47 -9.50
N ALA A 70 0.45 2.75 -8.70
CA ALA A 70 -0.88 2.31 -9.11
C ALA A 70 -1.82 3.50 -9.41
N ARG A 71 -1.74 4.60 -8.64
CA ARG A 71 -2.51 5.82 -8.90
C ARG A 71 -2.09 6.52 -10.21
N LEU A 72 -0.83 6.37 -10.60
CA LEU A 72 -0.26 6.91 -11.84
C LEU A 72 -0.46 6.00 -13.07
N GLY A 73 -1.17 4.88 -12.92
CA GLY A 73 -1.38 3.96 -14.04
C GLY A 73 -0.19 3.07 -14.36
N LEU A 74 0.79 2.98 -13.46
CA LEU A 74 1.99 2.17 -13.61
C LEU A 74 1.78 0.81 -12.94
N SER A 75 2.17 -0.27 -13.62
CA SER A 75 2.03 -1.63 -13.10
C SER A 75 3.29 -2.07 -12.36
N CYS A 76 3.17 -2.26 -11.04
CA CYS A 76 4.25 -2.79 -10.20
C CYS A 76 4.03 -4.29 -9.99
N TYR A 77 4.83 -5.13 -10.67
CA TYR A 77 4.74 -6.59 -10.54
C TYR A 77 5.78 -7.17 -9.59
N TYR A 78 6.87 -6.47 -9.33
CA TYR A 78 7.98 -6.96 -8.53
C TYR A 78 8.42 -5.93 -7.51
N GLN A 79 8.69 -6.42 -6.32
CA GLN A 79 9.34 -5.68 -5.23
C GLN A 79 10.43 -6.54 -4.63
N SER A 80 11.58 -5.94 -4.34
CA SER A 80 12.69 -6.63 -3.71
C SER A 80 13.35 -5.77 -2.65
N VAL A 81 14.06 -6.44 -1.75
CA VAL A 81 14.89 -5.82 -0.72
C VAL A 81 16.31 -6.36 -0.88
N VAL A 82 17.28 -5.48 -0.90
CA VAL A 82 18.71 -5.83 -0.99
C VAL A 82 19.46 -5.15 0.14
N GLY A 83 20.34 -5.89 0.81
CA GLY A 83 21.26 -5.29 1.78
C GLY A 83 22.39 -4.51 1.09
N ASP A 84 23.11 -3.73 1.86
CA ASP A 84 24.19 -2.84 1.43
C ASP A 84 25.41 -3.63 0.93
N ASN A 85 25.29 -4.17 -0.28
CA ASN A 85 26.31 -4.97 -0.94
C ASN A 85 26.29 -4.74 -2.46
N ALA A 86 27.39 -4.23 -3.02
CA ALA A 86 27.49 -3.82 -4.42
C ALA A 86 27.16 -4.93 -5.41
N VAL A 87 27.61 -6.17 -5.17
CA VAL A 87 27.40 -7.29 -6.12
C VAL A 87 25.93 -7.65 -6.18
N ARG A 88 25.31 -7.90 -5.02
CA ARG A 88 23.87 -8.24 -4.94
C ARG A 88 22.98 -7.12 -5.46
N LEU A 89 23.31 -5.86 -5.15
CA LEU A 89 22.58 -4.71 -5.65
C LEU A 89 22.67 -4.60 -7.17
N LYS A 90 23.85 -4.78 -7.74
CA LYS A 90 24.07 -4.78 -9.19
C LYS A 90 23.26 -5.87 -9.89
N GLU A 91 23.29 -7.10 -9.38
CA GLU A 91 22.52 -8.22 -9.92
C GLU A 91 21.02 -7.94 -9.88
N GLN A 92 20.52 -7.42 -8.76
CA GLN A 92 19.09 -7.11 -8.60
C GLN A 92 18.64 -5.99 -9.53
N ILE A 93 19.42 -4.90 -9.67
CA ILE A 93 19.09 -3.81 -10.60
C ILE A 93 19.12 -4.32 -12.04
N GLN A 94 20.13 -5.11 -12.42
CA GLN A 94 20.21 -5.66 -13.77
C GLN A 94 19.01 -6.54 -14.10
N GLN A 95 18.59 -7.39 -13.15
CA GLN A 95 17.38 -8.21 -13.31
C GLN A 95 16.12 -7.35 -13.47
N ALA A 96 15.99 -6.30 -12.68
CA ALA A 96 14.86 -5.38 -12.73
C ALA A 96 14.82 -4.62 -14.09
N LEU A 97 15.94 -4.12 -14.58
CA LEU A 97 16.04 -3.42 -15.86
C LEU A 97 15.69 -4.34 -17.05
N ASN A 98 15.96 -5.64 -16.96
CA ASN A 98 15.64 -6.58 -18.04
C ASN A 98 14.12 -6.79 -18.20
N ARG A 99 13.31 -6.60 -17.14
CA ARG A 99 11.88 -6.93 -17.15
C ARG A 99 10.95 -5.76 -16.87
N SER A 100 11.49 -4.61 -16.48
CA SER A 100 10.69 -3.42 -16.12
C SER A 100 11.19 -2.19 -16.88
N ASP A 101 10.31 -1.26 -17.18
CA ASP A 101 10.61 -0.01 -17.88
C ASP A 101 11.19 1.05 -16.95
N ILE A 102 10.75 1.00 -15.69
CA ILE A 102 11.16 1.91 -14.63
C ILE A 102 11.58 1.09 -13.41
N VAL A 103 12.74 1.41 -12.83
CA VAL A 103 13.21 0.85 -11.57
C VAL A 103 13.33 1.98 -10.54
N ILE A 104 12.58 1.89 -9.46
CA ILE A 104 12.64 2.87 -8.36
C ILE A 104 13.42 2.24 -7.22
N LEU A 105 14.55 2.85 -6.87
CA LEU A 105 15.39 2.43 -5.75
C LEU A 105 15.20 3.38 -4.57
N THR A 106 15.17 2.84 -3.36
CA THR A 106 15.08 3.64 -2.12
C THR A 106 16.18 3.25 -1.16
N GLY A 107 16.91 4.22 -0.64
CA GLY A 107 18.03 4.00 0.27
C GLY A 107 19.41 3.92 -0.40
N GLY A 108 20.46 3.86 0.41
CA GLY A 108 21.87 3.77 -0.04
C GLY A 108 22.38 5.02 -0.78
N LEU A 109 21.85 6.21 -0.46
CA LEU A 109 22.27 7.52 -0.99
C LEU A 109 23.02 8.38 0.03
N GLY A 110 23.29 7.85 1.19
CA GLY A 110 24.00 8.54 2.26
C GLY A 110 25.50 8.77 1.97
N PRO A 111 26.22 9.32 2.95
CA PRO A 111 27.64 9.67 2.81
C PRO A 111 28.59 8.52 3.15
N THR A 112 28.09 7.40 3.63
CA THR A 112 28.92 6.31 4.15
C THR A 112 29.45 5.40 3.03
N THR A 113 30.40 4.53 3.34
CA THR A 113 31.05 3.66 2.34
C THR A 113 30.14 2.54 1.87
N ASP A 114 29.13 2.19 2.63
CA ASP A 114 28.10 1.20 2.34
C ASP A 114 26.91 1.78 1.55
N ASP A 115 26.79 3.09 1.43
CA ASP A 115 25.83 3.76 0.52
C ASP A 115 26.34 3.65 -0.93
N LEU A 116 25.88 2.63 -1.67
CA LEU A 116 26.40 2.27 -2.99
C LEU A 116 25.35 2.33 -4.11
N THR A 117 24.13 2.78 -3.81
CA THR A 117 23.03 2.75 -4.79
C THR A 117 23.32 3.59 -6.01
N LYS A 118 23.84 4.77 -5.82
CA LYS A 118 24.14 5.74 -6.87
C LYS A 118 25.28 5.27 -7.78
N GLU A 119 26.36 4.79 -7.20
CA GLU A 119 27.52 4.26 -7.88
C GLU A 119 27.15 3.03 -8.74
N THR A 120 26.37 2.13 -8.18
CA THR A 120 25.89 0.93 -8.86
C THR A 120 24.96 1.26 -10.01
N ALA A 121 24.04 2.20 -9.81
CA ALA A 121 23.12 2.68 -10.83
C ALA A 121 23.87 3.37 -11.99
N ALA A 122 24.84 4.24 -11.68
CA ALA A 122 25.66 4.91 -12.67
C ALA A 122 26.44 3.90 -13.53
N GLN A 123 27.08 2.92 -12.88
CA GLN A 123 27.81 1.87 -13.57
C GLN A 123 26.94 1.07 -14.55
N LEU A 124 25.73 0.69 -14.14
CA LEU A 124 24.80 -0.08 -14.98
C LEU A 124 24.26 0.72 -16.16
N MET A 125 24.12 2.04 -16.00
CA MET A 125 23.73 2.96 -17.07
C MET A 125 24.91 3.47 -17.90
N GLY A 126 26.13 2.98 -17.66
CA GLY A 126 27.32 3.40 -18.39
C GLY A 126 27.71 4.85 -18.17
N LYS A 127 27.37 5.43 -17.02
CA LYS A 127 27.58 6.85 -16.68
C LYS A 127 28.70 7.02 -15.66
N GLY A 128 29.54 8.06 -15.86
CA GLY A 128 30.47 8.52 -14.86
C GLY A 128 29.76 9.26 -13.70
N LEU A 129 30.47 9.45 -12.58
CA LEU A 129 30.02 10.32 -11.50
C LEU A 129 30.73 11.66 -11.61
N VAL A 130 29.97 12.75 -11.58
CA VAL A 130 30.47 14.12 -11.63
C VAL A 130 29.98 14.90 -10.42
N MET A 131 30.75 15.88 -9.96
CA MET A 131 30.32 16.76 -8.88
C MET A 131 29.24 17.69 -9.39
N ASP A 132 28.04 17.61 -8.81
CA ASP A 132 26.97 18.58 -9.01
C ASP A 132 27.12 19.71 -8.01
N MET A 133 27.48 20.89 -8.51
CA MET A 133 27.77 22.05 -7.66
C MET A 133 26.53 22.56 -6.94
N HIS A 134 25.35 22.47 -7.57
CA HIS A 134 24.10 22.84 -6.91
C HIS A 134 23.79 21.94 -5.70
N SER A 135 23.95 20.62 -5.86
CA SER A 135 23.81 19.68 -4.75
C SER A 135 24.84 19.92 -3.66
N LEU A 136 26.09 20.24 -4.02
CA LEU A 136 27.12 20.54 -3.03
C LEU A 136 26.76 21.77 -2.20
N GLU A 137 26.37 22.86 -2.85
CA GLU A 137 25.93 24.09 -2.17
C GLU A 137 24.74 23.81 -1.22
N ARG A 138 23.79 22.96 -1.61
CA ARG A 138 22.66 22.57 -0.76
C ARG A 138 23.10 21.76 0.46
N VAL A 139 24.00 20.81 0.29
CA VAL A 139 24.57 20.03 1.38
C VAL A 139 25.28 20.97 2.38
N GLU A 140 26.14 21.87 1.89
CA GLU A 140 26.86 22.84 2.73
C GLU A 140 25.88 23.75 3.48
N ALA A 141 24.85 24.26 2.80
CA ALA A 141 23.80 25.10 3.38
C ALA A 141 23.01 24.37 4.48
N TYR A 142 22.72 23.08 4.28
CA TYR A 142 22.05 22.24 5.27
C TYR A 142 22.82 22.11 6.58
N PHE A 143 24.15 21.84 6.51
CA PHE A 143 25.01 21.75 7.67
C PHE A 143 25.20 23.11 8.36
N LYS A 144 25.42 24.16 7.57
CA LYS A 144 25.55 25.53 8.07
C LYS A 144 24.32 26.00 8.83
N ALA A 145 23.12 25.75 8.29
CA ALA A 145 21.85 26.13 8.93
C ALA A 145 21.65 25.46 10.29
N ARG A 146 22.15 24.23 10.45
CA ARG A 146 22.06 23.46 11.70
C ARG A 146 23.26 23.67 12.64
N ARG A 147 24.24 24.44 12.24
CA ARG A 147 25.50 24.68 12.99
C ARG A 147 26.23 23.35 13.31
N ILE A 148 26.21 22.42 12.37
CA ILE A 148 26.91 21.14 12.45
C ILE A 148 28.08 21.19 11.47
N GLU A 149 29.23 20.67 11.86
CA GLU A 149 30.39 20.56 10.99
C GLU A 149 30.15 19.54 9.89
N MET A 150 30.35 19.94 8.64
CA MET A 150 30.29 19.05 7.50
C MET A 150 31.60 18.26 7.39
N THR A 151 31.51 16.95 7.29
CA THR A 151 32.68 16.09 7.08
C THR A 151 32.94 15.87 5.60
N GLU A 152 34.17 15.51 5.22
CA GLU A 152 34.56 15.36 3.80
C GLU A 152 33.75 14.31 3.05
N ASN A 153 33.35 13.24 3.73
CA ASN A 153 32.51 12.19 3.14
C ASN A 153 31.10 12.67 2.76
N ASN A 154 30.59 13.76 3.33
CA ASN A 154 29.30 14.32 2.92
C ASN A 154 29.33 14.86 1.48
N LYS A 155 30.49 15.25 0.94
CA LYS A 155 30.64 15.65 -0.45
C LYS A 155 30.28 14.53 -1.44
N LYS A 156 30.41 13.27 -1.01
CA LYS A 156 29.95 12.11 -1.79
C LYS A 156 28.48 12.24 -2.23
N GLN A 157 27.64 12.85 -1.40
CA GLN A 157 26.21 13.01 -1.70
C GLN A 157 25.96 13.95 -2.90
N ALA A 158 26.88 14.86 -3.19
CA ALA A 158 26.81 15.75 -4.34
C ALA A 158 27.43 15.15 -5.63
N LEU A 159 28.03 13.95 -5.58
CA LEU A 159 28.43 13.24 -6.77
C LEU A 159 27.17 12.66 -7.46
N CYS A 160 26.87 13.06 -8.68
CA CYS A 160 25.72 12.62 -9.45
C CYS A 160 26.14 11.91 -10.73
N PRO A 161 25.39 10.90 -11.21
CA PRO A 161 25.66 10.31 -12.52
C PRO A 161 25.54 11.36 -13.63
N GLU A 162 26.46 11.33 -14.57
CA GLU A 162 26.51 12.27 -15.69
C GLU A 162 25.19 12.25 -16.49
N GLY A 163 24.61 13.44 -16.69
CA GLY A 163 23.33 13.61 -17.38
C GLY A 163 22.09 13.16 -16.58
N ALA A 164 22.22 12.82 -15.31
CA ALA A 164 21.07 12.56 -14.46
C ALA A 164 20.28 13.83 -14.17
N MET A 165 18.96 13.72 -14.07
CA MET A 165 18.12 14.78 -13.53
C MET A 165 18.24 14.72 -12.01
N VAL A 166 18.76 15.79 -11.41
CA VAL A 166 18.89 15.95 -9.96
C VAL A 166 17.57 16.46 -9.39
N LEU A 167 17.11 15.80 -8.31
CA LEU A 167 15.88 16.15 -7.59
C LEU A 167 16.24 16.73 -6.24
N ASP A 168 15.85 17.96 -5.99
CA ASP A 168 16.17 18.67 -4.75
C ASP A 168 15.46 18.05 -3.53
N ASN A 169 16.25 17.70 -2.52
CA ASN A 169 15.74 17.19 -1.25
C ASN A 169 15.74 18.32 -0.20
N ASP A 170 14.58 18.85 0.12
CA ASP A 170 14.45 19.94 1.12
C ASP A 170 14.49 19.43 2.56
N ASN A 171 14.34 18.14 2.77
CA ASN A 171 14.26 17.53 4.11
C ASN A 171 15.52 16.77 4.53
N GLY A 172 16.49 16.61 3.62
CA GLY A 172 17.73 15.88 3.86
C GLY A 172 18.90 16.41 3.05
N THR A 173 20.00 15.67 3.04
CA THR A 173 21.24 16.05 2.33
C THR A 173 21.42 15.31 1.01
N ALA A 174 20.88 14.10 0.87
CA ALA A 174 21.01 13.31 -0.33
C ALA A 174 19.96 13.72 -1.36
N PRO A 175 20.33 14.21 -2.56
CA PRO A 175 19.36 14.47 -3.63
C PRO A 175 18.77 13.17 -4.15
N GLY A 176 17.55 13.22 -4.69
CA GLY A 176 17.06 12.16 -5.55
C GLY A 176 17.63 12.30 -6.95
N LEU A 177 17.57 11.23 -7.74
CA LEU A 177 18.14 11.21 -9.09
C LEU A 177 17.21 10.46 -10.04
N ILE A 178 17.10 10.96 -11.28
CA ILE A 178 16.49 10.20 -12.38
C ILE A 178 17.55 10.00 -13.47
N LEU A 179 17.79 8.74 -13.82
CA LEU A 179 18.67 8.34 -14.89
C LEU A 179 17.84 7.74 -16.02
N GLU A 180 18.15 8.14 -17.24
CA GLU A 180 17.55 7.56 -18.45
C GLU A 180 18.64 7.05 -19.38
N GLU A 181 18.46 5.83 -19.87
CA GLU A 181 19.34 5.24 -20.87
C GLU A 181 18.61 4.12 -21.63
N ASN A 182 18.72 4.10 -22.97
CA ASN A 182 18.15 3.06 -23.84
C ASN A 182 16.66 2.75 -23.59
N GLY A 183 15.85 3.79 -23.28
CA GLY A 183 14.42 3.63 -22.97
C GLY A 183 14.11 3.11 -21.58
N LYS A 184 15.13 2.76 -20.79
CA LYS A 184 14.98 2.37 -19.36
C LYS A 184 15.23 3.57 -18.46
N ARG A 185 14.57 3.54 -17.29
CA ARG A 185 14.65 4.61 -16.29
C ARG A 185 14.98 4.06 -14.93
N MET A 186 15.89 4.71 -14.24
CA MET A 186 16.12 4.47 -12.81
C MET A 186 15.83 5.74 -12.02
N ILE A 187 15.07 5.61 -10.95
CA ILE A 187 14.72 6.69 -10.03
C ILE A 187 15.30 6.33 -8.66
N LEU A 188 16.24 7.12 -8.18
CA LEU A 188 16.90 6.90 -6.91
C LEU A 188 16.35 7.87 -5.87
N LEU A 189 15.85 7.35 -4.75
CA LEU A 189 15.22 8.13 -3.69
C LEU A 189 15.88 7.86 -2.34
N PRO A 190 15.92 8.84 -1.42
CA PRO A 190 16.43 8.64 -0.08
C PRO A 190 15.59 7.61 0.70
N GLY A 191 16.19 7.01 1.74
CA GLY A 191 15.54 6.00 2.58
C GLY A 191 14.48 6.56 3.53
N PRO A 192 14.72 7.67 4.26
CA PRO A 192 13.77 8.19 5.23
C PRO A 192 12.44 8.63 4.60
N PRO A 193 11.27 8.17 5.11
CA PRO A 193 9.95 8.53 4.54
C PRO A 193 9.67 10.03 4.49
N ASN A 194 10.15 10.79 5.49
CA ASN A 194 10.00 12.25 5.56
C ASN A 194 10.77 13.00 4.47
N GLU A 195 11.75 12.37 3.84
CA GLU A 195 12.49 12.88 2.67
C GLU A 195 11.86 12.35 1.38
N LEU A 196 11.64 11.03 1.30
CA LEU A 196 11.13 10.34 0.12
C LEU A 196 9.75 10.84 -0.32
N HIS A 197 8.80 10.93 0.61
CA HIS A 197 7.41 11.27 0.24
C HIS A 197 7.29 12.67 -0.39
N PRO A 198 7.82 13.76 0.21
CA PRO A 198 7.75 15.08 -0.40
C PRO A 198 8.49 15.14 -1.75
N LEU A 199 9.66 14.52 -1.84
CA LEU A 199 10.45 14.51 -3.06
C LEU A 199 9.72 13.78 -4.20
N PHE A 200 9.10 12.64 -3.90
CA PHE A 200 8.28 11.92 -4.86
C PHE A 200 7.07 12.76 -5.32
N GLU A 201 6.28 13.30 -4.40
CA GLU A 201 5.06 14.04 -4.74
C GLU A 201 5.36 15.31 -5.55
N GLN A 202 6.44 16.02 -5.22
CA GLN A 202 6.76 17.29 -5.86
C GLN A 202 7.50 17.15 -7.19
N GLN A 203 8.34 16.11 -7.36
CA GLN A 203 9.25 16.03 -8.51
C GLN A 203 9.10 14.74 -9.32
N VAL A 204 9.06 13.56 -8.65
CA VAL A 204 8.96 12.28 -9.37
C VAL A 204 7.58 12.07 -9.97
N LYS A 205 6.53 12.35 -9.21
CA LYS A 205 5.15 12.19 -9.67
C LYS A 205 4.83 13.00 -10.93
N PRO A 206 5.16 14.31 -11.01
CA PRO A 206 4.98 15.09 -12.25
C PRO A 206 5.79 14.56 -13.42
N TYR A 207 6.99 14.02 -13.17
CA TYR A 207 7.80 13.38 -14.20
C TYR A 207 7.13 12.11 -14.73
N LEU A 208 6.68 11.22 -13.84
CA LEU A 208 6.00 9.98 -14.22
C LEU A 208 4.66 10.24 -14.94
N GLN A 209 3.92 11.27 -14.55
CA GLN A 209 2.67 11.66 -15.21
C GLN A 209 2.87 12.06 -16.67
N LYS A 210 4.04 12.64 -17.03
CA LYS A 210 4.35 12.97 -18.42
C LYS A 210 4.60 11.72 -19.27
N LEU A 211 5.04 10.63 -18.65
CA LEU A 211 5.31 9.36 -19.34
C LEU A 211 4.04 8.53 -19.57
N SER A 212 3.07 8.62 -18.67
CA SER A 212 1.80 7.89 -18.76
C SER A 212 0.66 8.90 -18.99
N PRO A 213 0.07 8.96 -20.19
CA PRO A 213 -1.02 9.89 -20.50
C PRO A 213 -2.36 9.46 -19.85
N GLU A 214 -2.43 8.29 -19.25
CA GLU A 214 -3.59 7.74 -18.59
C GLU A 214 -3.34 7.57 -17.09
N ILE A 215 -4.41 7.72 -16.32
CA ILE A 215 -4.39 7.52 -14.87
C ILE A 215 -5.27 6.34 -14.48
N PHE A 216 -4.98 5.71 -13.35
CA PHE A 216 -5.92 4.81 -12.69
C PHE A 216 -6.70 5.56 -11.61
N TYR A 217 -7.99 5.74 -11.87
CA TYR A 217 -8.90 6.31 -10.89
C TYR A 217 -9.59 5.20 -10.12
N SER A 218 -9.39 5.16 -8.82
CA SER A 218 -9.98 4.13 -7.95
C SER A 218 -10.95 4.72 -6.93
N ARG A 219 -11.98 3.94 -6.60
CA ARG A 219 -12.89 4.19 -5.48
C ARG A 219 -13.19 2.88 -4.78
N THR A 220 -13.25 2.92 -3.46
CA THR A 220 -13.48 1.72 -2.65
C THR A 220 -14.90 1.74 -2.06
N VAL A 221 -15.64 0.67 -2.25
CA VAL A 221 -16.90 0.40 -1.53
C VAL A 221 -16.54 -0.49 -0.35
N LYS A 222 -16.73 0.01 0.87
CA LYS A 222 -16.35 -0.69 2.11
C LYS A 222 -17.59 -1.32 2.73
N LEU A 223 -17.51 -2.62 3.00
CA LEU A 223 -18.59 -3.46 3.51
C LEU A 223 -18.27 -3.97 4.91
N CYS A 224 -19.29 -4.12 5.75
CA CYS A 224 -19.20 -4.83 7.02
C CYS A 224 -20.36 -5.85 7.16
N GLY A 225 -20.19 -6.86 8.01
CA GLY A 225 -21.21 -7.90 8.24
C GLY A 225 -21.33 -8.95 7.14
N ILE A 226 -20.35 -9.04 6.24
CA ILE A 226 -20.30 -10.05 5.18
C ILE A 226 -18.85 -10.56 5.02
N GLY A 227 -18.69 -11.86 4.74
CA GLY A 227 -17.39 -12.45 4.41
C GLY A 227 -17.03 -12.26 2.94
N GLU A 228 -15.72 -12.33 2.63
CA GLU A 228 -15.17 -12.10 1.28
C GLU A 228 -15.78 -13.02 0.23
N SER A 229 -15.83 -14.34 0.49
CA SER A 229 -16.36 -15.32 -0.46
C SER A 229 -17.82 -15.03 -0.83
N LYS A 230 -18.65 -14.66 0.16
CA LYS A 230 -20.04 -14.29 -0.08
C LYS A 230 -20.16 -12.98 -0.85
N ALA A 231 -19.33 -11.99 -0.52
CA ALA A 231 -19.29 -10.72 -1.24
C ALA A 231 -18.88 -10.93 -2.71
N ALA A 232 -17.83 -11.74 -2.96
CA ALA A 232 -17.40 -12.08 -4.32
C ALA A 232 -18.48 -12.80 -5.10
N ALA A 233 -19.15 -13.80 -4.51
CA ALA A 233 -20.24 -14.52 -5.16
C ALA A 233 -21.42 -13.61 -5.57
N MET A 234 -21.74 -12.57 -4.78
CA MET A 234 -22.82 -11.63 -5.07
C MET A 234 -22.52 -10.70 -6.26
N ILE A 235 -21.26 -10.63 -6.70
CA ILE A 235 -20.82 -9.76 -7.81
C ILE A 235 -20.06 -10.54 -8.88
N GLN A 236 -20.13 -11.86 -8.88
CA GLN A 236 -19.38 -12.71 -9.80
C GLN A 236 -19.68 -12.35 -11.27
N ASP A 237 -20.94 -12.10 -11.59
CA ASP A 237 -21.38 -11.64 -12.91
C ASP A 237 -20.73 -10.31 -13.33
N MET A 238 -20.52 -9.39 -12.37
CA MET A 238 -19.84 -8.12 -12.64
C MET A 238 -18.34 -8.33 -12.84
N ILE A 239 -17.73 -9.26 -12.07
CA ILE A 239 -16.31 -9.61 -12.19
C ILE A 239 -16.05 -10.30 -13.53
N ASP A 240 -16.90 -11.22 -13.95
CA ASP A 240 -16.74 -11.98 -15.20
C ASP A 240 -16.93 -11.09 -16.44
N ALA A 241 -17.82 -10.11 -16.38
CA ALA A 241 -18.11 -9.17 -17.47
C ALA A 241 -17.22 -7.92 -17.48
N GLN A 242 -16.35 -7.74 -16.48
CA GLN A 242 -15.59 -6.49 -16.34
C GLN A 242 -14.51 -6.34 -17.42
N THR A 243 -14.36 -5.11 -17.91
CA THR A 243 -13.27 -4.68 -18.78
C THR A 243 -12.61 -3.41 -18.21
N ASN A 244 -13.34 -2.30 -18.21
CA ASN A 244 -12.95 -1.03 -17.62
C ASN A 244 -14.23 -0.29 -17.17
N PRO A 245 -14.43 -0.08 -15.86
CA PRO A 245 -13.56 -0.35 -14.74
C PRO A 245 -13.54 -1.82 -14.26
N THR A 246 -12.51 -2.17 -13.49
CA THR A 246 -12.38 -3.46 -12.82
C THR A 246 -12.80 -3.38 -11.35
N ILE A 247 -13.19 -4.53 -10.78
CA ILE A 247 -13.56 -4.68 -9.36
C ILE A 247 -12.65 -5.72 -8.74
N ALA A 248 -12.00 -5.38 -7.63
CA ALA A 248 -11.18 -6.29 -6.86
C ALA A 248 -11.65 -6.33 -5.40
N PRO A 249 -12.05 -7.51 -4.87
CA PRO A 249 -12.35 -7.68 -3.45
C PRO A 249 -11.06 -7.83 -2.63
N TYR A 250 -11.05 -7.24 -1.44
CA TYR A 250 -9.98 -7.35 -0.45
C TYR A 250 -10.58 -7.62 0.93
N ALA A 251 -10.22 -8.73 1.56
CA ALA A 251 -10.57 -9.01 2.94
C ALA A 251 -9.72 -8.17 3.89
N LYS A 252 -10.37 -7.61 4.90
CA LYS A 252 -9.75 -7.01 6.08
C LYS A 252 -10.42 -7.59 7.33
N THR A 253 -9.81 -7.39 8.49
CA THR A 253 -10.37 -7.89 9.75
C THR A 253 -11.75 -7.28 10.01
N GLY A 254 -12.83 -8.08 9.84
CA GLY A 254 -14.21 -7.68 10.03
C GLY A 254 -14.83 -6.86 8.89
N GLU A 255 -14.11 -6.64 7.78
CA GLU A 255 -14.56 -5.82 6.66
C GLU A 255 -14.20 -6.47 5.31
N VAL A 256 -14.96 -6.12 4.27
CA VAL A 256 -14.60 -6.41 2.87
C VAL A 256 -14.57 -5.11 2.09
N HIS A 257 -13.49 -4.85 1.40
CA HIS A 257 -13.30 -3.69 0.56
C HIS A 257 -13.39 -4.09 -0.91
N LEU A 258 -14.31 -3.50 -1.66
CA LEU A 258 -14.43 -3.68 -3.10
C LEU A 258 -13.83 -2.45 -3.79
N ARG A 259 -12.62 -2.60 -4.32
CA ARG A 259 -11.94 -1.53 -5.06
C ARG A 259 -12.39 -1.56 -6.52
N VAL A 260 -12.97 -0.46 -6.96
CA VAL A 260 -13.36 -0.22 -8.35
C VAL A 260 -12.32 0.69 -8.98
N THR A 261 -11.63 0.21 -10.01
CA THR A 261 -10.53 0.93 -10.67
C THR A 261 -10.83 1.12 -12.14
N ALA A 262 -10.84 2.36 -12.59
CA ALA A 262 -10.96 2.73 -14.00
C ALA A 262 -9.62 3.25 -14.53
N ARG A 263 -9.25 2.81 -15.72
CA ARG A 263 -8.24 3.43 -16.57
C ARG A 263 -8.90 4.57 -17.33
N ALA A 264 -8.34 5.78 -17.23
CA ALA A 264 -8.95 6.99 -17.77
C ALA A 264 -7.87 8.02 -18.15
N LYS A 265 -8.18 8.94 -19.05
CA LYS A 265 -7.28 10.03 -19.43
C LYS A 265 -7.15 11.09 -18.34
N ASP A 266 -8.18 11.27 -17.52
CA ASP A 266 -8.21 12.22 -16.43
C ASP A 266 -9.15 11.76 -15.29
N GLU A 267 -9.11 12.48 -14.17
CA GLU A 267 -9.94 12.18 -12.99
C GLU A 267 -11.45 12.32 -13.26
N GLN A 268 -11.86 13.22 -14.17
CA GLN A 268 -13.27 13.42 -14.47
C GLN A 268 -13.85 12.23 -15.24
N GLU A 269 -13.10 11.72 -16.21
CA GLU A 269 -13.47 10.52 -16.95
C GLU A 269 -13.48 9.30 -16.01
N GLY A 270 -12.44 9.14 -15.18
CA GLY A 270 -12.39 8.09 -14.17
C GLY A 270 -13.59 8.09 -13.22
N LYS A 271 -14.00 9.27 -12.74
CA LYS A 271 -15.24 9.43 -11.95
C LYS A 271 -16.49 9.00 -12.70
N LYS A 272 -16.59 9.33 -14.00
CA LYS A 272 -17.75 8.92 -14.84
C LYS A 272 -17.80 7.40 -15.01
N LEU A 273 -16.66 6.77 -15.25
CA LEU A 273 -16.56 5.32 -15.44
C LEU A 273 -16.90 4.52 -14.17
N VAL A 274 -16.38 4.89 -13.01
CA VAL A 274 -16.60 4.13 -11.76
C VAL A 274 -18.00 4.36 -11.16
N LYS A 275 -18.64 5.50 -11.42
CA LYS A 275 -19.92 5.90 -10.80
C LYS A 275 -21.05 4.87 -10.99
N PRO A 276 -21.31 4.32 -12.21
CA PRO A 276 -22.36 3.32 -12.41
C PRO A 276 -22.07 2.01 -11.67
N VAL A 277 -20.81 1.56 -11.65
CA VAL A 277 -20.39 0.35 -10.93
C VAL A 277 -20.58 0.51 -9.41
N ILE A 278 -20.14 1.64 -8.84
CA ILE A 278 -20.37 1.93 -7.42
C ILE A 278 -21.87 1.98 -7.08
N ARG A 279 -22.71 2.51 -7.98
CA ARG A 279 -24.16 2.54 -7.78
C ARG A 279 -24.73 1.13 -7.73
N GLU A 280 -24.32 0.26 -8.64
CA GLU A 280 -24.76 -1.13 -8.67
C GLU A 280 -24.30 -1.89 -7.42
N LEU A 281 -23.03 -1.73 -7.01
CA LEU A 281 -22.52 -2.33 -5.76
C LEU A 281 -23.35 -1.87 -4.55
N LYS A 282 -23.65 -0.59 -4.44
CA LYS A 282 -24.50 -0.07 -3.36
C LYS A 282 -25.91 -0.67 -3.37
N LYS A 283 -26.46 -0.93 -4.55
CA LYS A 283 -27.78 -1.56 -4.69
C LYS A 283 -27.75 -3.01 -4.21
N ARG A 284 -26.71 -3.77 -4.60
CA ARG A 284 -26.57 -5.20 -4.23
C ARG A 284 -26.29 -5.42 -2.75
N PHE A 285 -25.44 -4.59 -2.17
CA PHE A 285 -25.02 -4.75 -0.78
C PHE A 285 -25.85 -3.96 0.23
N GLY A 286 -26.60 -2.96 -0.20
CA GLY A 286 -27.53 -2.21 0.65
C GLY A 286 -26.88 -1.67 1.93
N GLU A 287 -27.43 -2.04 3.08
CA GLU A 287 -26.97 -1.60 4.41
C GLU A 287 -25.60 -2.12 4.82
N MET A 288 -25.09 -3.18 4.18
CA MET A 288 -23.73 -3.66 4.42
C MET A 288 -22.67 -2.64 3.98
N VAL A 289 -23.02 -1.70 3.06
CA VAL A 289 -22.13 -0.62 2.65
C VAL A 289 -22.08 0.47 3.70
N TYR A 290 -21.02 0.52 4.50
CA TYR A 290 -20.90 1.55 5.53
C TYR A 290 -20.26 2.85 5.00
N THR A 291 -19.41 2.81 3.95
CA THR A 291 -18.85 4.01 3.30
C THR A 291 -18.30 3.74 1.90
N THR A 292 -18.15 4.83 1.14
CA THR A 292 -17.37 4.87 -0.10
C THR A 292 -16.30 5.97 -0.08
N LYS A 293 -16.01 6.52 1.10
CA LYS A 293 -14.93 7.49 1.31
C LYS A 293 -13.67 6.75 1.72
N GLU A 294 -12.56 7.03 1.02
CA GLU A 294 -11.29 6.31 1.19
C GLU A 294 -10.78 6.39 2.64
N GLU A 295 -10.76 7.59 3.20
CA GLU A 295 -10.19 7.84 4.54
C GLU A 295 -11.11 7.38 5.68
N ARG A 296 -12.40 7.12 5.39
CA ARG A 296 -13.36 6.82 6.46
C ARG A 296 -13.20 5.41 6.99
N THR A 297 -12.99 5.30 8.29
CA THR A 297 -12.94 4.01 9.02
C THR A 297 -14.34 3.53 9.42
N LEU A 298 -14.44 2.27 9.85
CA LEU A 298 -15.69 1.69 10.36
C LEU A 298 -16.13 2.40 11.65
N GLU A 299 -15.19 2.71 12.53
CA GLU A 299 -15.46 3.44 13.78
C GLU A 299 -16.04 4.84 13.52
N GLU A 300 -15.47 5.57 12.56
CA GLU A 300 -16.00 6.88 12.17
C GLU A 300 -17.42 6.78 11.59
N ALA A 301 -17.69 5.72 10.81
CA ALA A 301 -19.02 5.47 10.28
C ALA A 301 -20.03 5.19 11.42
N VAL A 302 -19.65 4.37 12.40
CA VAL A 302 -20.48 4.06 13.60
C VAL A 302 -20.74 5.32 14.42
N VAL A 303 -19.71 6.08 14.79
CA VAL A 303 -19.86 7.33 15.55
C VAL A 303 -20.77 8.32 14.83
N LYS A 304 -20.60 8.45 13.51
CA LYS A 304 -21.47 9.33 12.69
C LYS A 304 -22.92 8.85 12.67
N LEU A 305 -23.14 7.53 12.57
CA LEU A 305 -24.48 6.95 12.57
C LEU A 305 -25.18 7.17 13.91
N LEU A 306 -24.48 6.94 15.03
CA LEU A 306 -24.99 7.19 16.37
C LEU A 306 -25.35 8.67 16.56
N LYS A 307 -24.49 9.59 16.15
CA LYS A 307 -24.79 11.05 16.20
C LYS A 307 -26.04 11.40 15.40
N LYS A 308 -26.15 10.88 14.17
CA LYS A 308 -27.31 11.13 13.31
C LYS A 308 -28.62 10.68 13.93
N ASN A 309 -28.61 9.54 14.62
CA ASN A 309 -29.79 8.96 15.26
C ASN A 309 -29.98 9.41 16.71
N LYS A 310 -29.15 10.34 17.22
CA LYS A 310 -29.20 10.81 18.63
C LYS A 310 -29.07 9.67 19.64
N MET A 311 -28.28 8.64 19.29
CA MET A 311 -28.00 7.47 20.11
C MET A 311 -26.64 7.57 20.78
N SER A 312 -26.51 6.92 21.93
CA SER A 312 -25.21 6.70 22.58
C SER A 312 -24.90 5.21 22.64
N ILE A 313 -23.62 4.89 22.83
CA ILE A 313 -23.11 3.54 22.99
C ILE A 313 -22.30 3.46 24.29
N THR A 314 -22.41 2.35 25.00
CA THR A 314 -21.49 1.94 26.06
C THR A 314 -21.02 0.52 25.78
N CYS A 315 -19.94 0.09 26.40
CA CYS A 315 -19.46 -1.28 26.29
C CYS A 315 -18.96 -1.81 27.64
N ALA A 316 -19.08 -3.12 27.81
CA ALA A 316 -18.52 -3.86 28.92
C ALA A 316 -17.54 -4.90 28.35
N GLU A 317 -16.27 -4.74 28.63
CA GLU A 317 -15.19 -5.56 28.06
C GLU A 317 -14.52 -6.43 29.12
N SER A 318 -14.03 -7.60 28.71
CA SER A 318 -13.25 -8.51 29.52
C SER A 318 -11.93 -8.84 28.84
N CYS A 319 -11.86 -9.91 28.03
CA CYS A 319 -10.64 -10.35 27.34
C CYS A 319 -10.14 -9.35 26.28
N THR A 320 -10.99 -8.50 25.75
CA THR A 320 -10.63 -7.43 24.81
C THR A 320 -9.92 -6.25 25.48
N GLY A 321 -9.94 -6.17 26.82
CA GLY A 321 -9.11 -5.25 27.61
C GLY A 321 -9.31 -3.76 27.33
N GLY A 322 -10.45 -3.34 26.77
CA GLY A 322 -10.73 -1.95 26.40
C GLY A 322 -10.51 -1.68 24.89
N LEU A 323 -10.25 -2.69 24.08
CA LEU A 323 -9.95 -2.54 22.65
C LEU A 323 -11.13 -1.93 21.87
N LEU A 324 -12.38 -2.34 22.19
CA LEU A 324 -13.57 -1.77 21.56
C LEU A 324 -13.76 -0.30 21.95
N ALA A 325 -13.63 0.00 23.25
CA ALA A 325 -13.67 1.37 23.75
C ALA A 325 -12.58 2.22 23.10
N GLY A 326 -11.34 1.69 23.03
CA GLY A 326 -10.19 2.34 22.39
C GLY A 326 -10.45 2.68 20.92
N ARG A 327 -11.01 1.77 20.13
CA ARG A 327 -11.39 2.03 18.73
C ARG A 327 -12.40 3.17 18.61
N ILE A 328 -13.41 3.23 19.50
CA ILE A 328 -14.43 4.30 19.46
C ILE A 328 -13.83 5.65 19.87
N VAL A 329 -13.03 5.71 20.94
CA VAL A 329 -12.49 6.99 21.43
C VAL A 329 -11.41 7.59 20.53
N ASN A 330 -10.81 6.80 19.66
CA ASN A 330 -9.90 7.29 18.62
C ASN A 330 -10.59 8.17 17.58
N VAL A 331 -11.93 8.15 17.52
CA VAL A 331 -12.68 9.02 16.59
C VAL A 331 -12.89 10.39 17.23
N ALA A 332 -12.47 11.44 16.54
CA ALA A 332 -12.64 12.82 16.99
C ALA A 332 -14.13 13.14 17.32
N GLY A 333 -14.36 13.65 18.52
CA GLY A 333 -15.70 13.98 19.02
C GLY A 333 -16.58 12.77 19.38
N ALA A 334 -16.00 11.59 19.58
CA ALA A 334 -16.72 10.40 20.04
C ALA A 334 -17.39 10.58 21.43
N SER A 335 -16.90 11.49 22.27
CA SER A 335 -17.46 11.79 23.59
C SER A 335 -18.95 12.16 23.57
N SER A 336 -19.46 12.65 22.44
CA SER A 336 -20.89 12.97 22.29
C SER A 336 -21.77 11.72 22.20
N VAL A 337 -21.23 10.55 21.90
CA VAL A 337 -21.96 9.27 21.75
C VAL A 337 -21.43 8.17 22.66
N PHE A 338 -20.19 8.26 23.13
CA PHE A 338 -19.57 7.31 24.05
C PHE A 338 -19.09 8.03 25.29
N ARG A 339 -19.80 7.82 26.44
CA ARG A 339 -19.52 8.52 27.68
C ARG A 339 -18.77 7.64 28.69
N THR A 340 -19.06 6.35 28.70
CA THR A 340 -18.52 5.40 29.66
C THR A 340 -18.32 4.05 29.00
N GLY A 341 -17.25 3.37 29.36
CA GLY A 341 -16.97 1.96 29.04
C GLY A 341 -16.41 1.28 30.29
N TYR A 342 -16.61 -0.03 30.40
CA TYR A 342 -16.19 -0.81 31.54
C TYR A 342 -15.20 -1.89 31.07
N VAL A 343 -14.02 -1.92 31.69
CA VAL A 343 -13.05 -3.03 31.50
C VAL A 343 -13.09 -3.86 32.79
N THR A 344 -13.83 -4.96 32.76
CA THR A 344 -14.07 -5.83 33.92
C THR A 344 -13.36 -7.17 33.76
N TYR A 345 -12.02 -7.18 33.77
CA TYR A 345 -11.23 -8.39 33.54
C TYR A 345 -11.41 -9.41 34.68
N ALA A 346 -11.35 -8.96 35.94
CA ALA A 346 -11.53 -9.83 37.11
C ALA A 346 -12.98 -10.16 37.37
N ASN A 347 -13.28 -11.37 37.90
CA ASN A 347 -14.64 -11.78 38.31
C ASN A 347 -15.23 -10.87 39.36
N GLN A 348 -14.42 -10.34 40.26
CA GLN A 348 -14.87 -9.38 41.27
C GLN A 348 -15.35 -8.08 40.62
N ALA A 349 -14.66 -7.59 39.60
CA ALA A 349 -15.05 -6.39 38.85
C ALA A 349 -16.36 -6.61 38.08
N LYS A 350 -16.54 -7.77 37.42
CA LYS A 350 -17.81 -8.16 36.77
C LYS A 350 -18.99 -8.09 37.73
N ARG A 351 -18.82 -8.64 38.95
CA ARG A 351 -19.85 -8.63 39.96
C ARG A 351 -20.15 -7.23 40.49
N ARG A 352 -19.11 -6.47 40.83
CA ARG A 352 -19.25 -5.18 41.51
C ARG A 352 -19.74 -4.05 40.61
N LEU A 353 -19.26 -4.02 39.38
CA LEU A 353 -19.53 -2.92 38.44
C LEU A 353 -20.69 -3.23 37.49
N LEU A 354 -20.89 -4.50 37.13
CA LEU A 354 -21.91 -4.90 36.16
C LEU A 354 -22.99 -5.80 36.72
N GLY A 355 -22.96 -6.14 38.04
CA GLY A 355 -23.99 -6.91 38.67
C GLY A 355 -24.00 -8.40 38.34
N VAL A 356 -22.97 -8.94 37.71
CA VAL A 356 -22.89 -10.37 37.34
C VAL A 356 -23.01 -11.25 38.60
N LYS A 357 -23.91 -12.22 38.59
CA LYS A 357 -24.15 -13.10 39.73
C LYS A 357 -22.99 -14.03 40.00
N LYS A 358 -22.72 -14.26 41.30
CA LYS A 358 -21.70 -15.22 41.74
C LYS A 358 -22.03 -16.66 41.29
N SER A 359 -23.30 -17.02 41.26
CA SER A 359 -23.79 -18.33 40.77
C SER A 359 -23.44 -18.53 39.30
N THR A 360 -23.72 -17.55 38.46
CA THR A 360 -23.43 -17.58 36.99
C THR A 360 -21.94 -17.78 36.71
N LEU A 361 -21.10 -17.01 37.44
CA LEU A 361 -19.64 -17.17 37.29
C LEU A 361 -19.11 -18.52 37.78
N ARG A 362 -19.74 -19.10 38.82
CA ARG A 362 -19.36 -20.40 39.38
C ARG A 362 -19.79 -21.55 38.45
N GLU A 363 -20.98 -21.47 37.87
CA GLU A 363 -21.59 -22.52 37.07
C GLU A 363 -21.12 -22.49 35.63
N PHE A 364 -21.04 -21.30 34.99
CA PHE A 364 -20.75 -21.14 33.58
C PHE A 364 -19.37 -20.53 33.29
N GLY A 365 -18.67 -20.06 34.31
CA GLY A 365 -17.36 -19.39 34.16
C GLY A 365 -17.45 -17.97 33.63
N ALA A 366 -16.32 -17.30 33.62
CA ALA A 366 -16.19 -15.91 33.16
C ALA A 366 -16.37 -15.74 31.66
N VAL A 367 -16.07 -16.80 30.88
CA VAL A 367 -16.13 -16.80 29.40
C VAL A 367 -17.32 -17.69 29.00
N SER A 368 -18.50 -17.13 29.04
CA SER A 368 -19.76 -17.83 28.69
C SER A 368 -20.80 -16.83 28.19
N THR A 369 -21.75 -17.34 27.42
CA THR A 369 -22.90 -16.55 26.93
C THR A 369 -23.73 -16.00 28.09
N GLN A 370 -23.87 -16.76 29.18
CA GLN A 370 -24.60 -16.37 30.36
C GLN A 370 -23.94 -15.18 31.06
N THR A 371 -22.63 -15.25 31.27
CA THR A 371 -21.88 -14.16 31.87
C THR A 371 -21.87 -12.92 30.95
N ALA A 372 -21.72 -13.09 29.63
CA ALA A 372 -21.77 -11.98 28.69
C ALA A 372 -23.14 -11.25 28.69
N LYS A 373 -24.24 -12.01 28.76
CA LYS A 373 -25.57 -11.43 28.86
C LYS A 373 -25.80 -10.64 30.18
N GLU A 374 -25.23 -11.11 31.28
CA GLU A 374 -25.32 -10.36 32.56
C GLU A 374 -24.36 -9.17 32.60
N MET A 375 -23.29 -9.17 31.77
CA MET A 375 -22.42 -8.00 31.65
C MET A 375 -23.04 -6.88 30.83
N ALA A 376 -23.89 -7.20 29.86
CA ALA A 376 -24.56 -6.24 28.98
C ALA A 376 -25.78 -5.61 29.64
#